data_a4b9d2fc713353cc3e112ee1f232d11f
#
_entry.id   a4b9d2fc713353cc3e112ee1f232d11f
#
_cell.length_a   1.000
_cell.length_b   1.000
_cell.length_c   1.000
_cell.angle_alpha   90.00
_cell.angle_beta   90.00
_cell.angle_gamma   90.00
#
_symmetry.space_group_name_H-M   'P 1'
#
loop_
_entity.id
_entity.type
_entity.pdbx_description
1 polymer ?
#
loop_
_entity_poly.entity_id
_entity_poly.type
_entity_poly.pdbx_seq_one_letter_code
_entity_poly.pdbx_strand_id
1 'polypeptide(L)'
;MTRETIVILGIPVDNLDMDETVERIFALIEASRKDGRARLVATVNVDFVVNTLTWRLSRLRHPELIDILRRADLVTPDGMPIIWTSRMLGAPLKERVTGADLVPRLAAAAARNGKSIYFLGGRGDVGSRAARLLQAQFPGLKVAGAESPFVKIEGEALTGETAKDQEVVERINRSGADILLIGFGNPKQEVWFERNRSRLQVPVSIGIGGTYEFIVGSVARAPQWMQAAGLEWIFRITQDPKRLWKRYIVGFFKFGLMILPAVAYYKLKRRTLKNMSRQTQAVVTRDHEAGLPDPASIRVIGLPEVIDATTVANLRESTENEVLASRDAILDFQNVKFIDSSGLGFIVGLWRRARADNKNLNLIGIQPSTRRFFELSRTIDVFKDRVFDNLEEAVAHIAKEAQKPPFYYIEVPRRSDVMLRLCGTLDAAQMKNLDIDAVLSVIGDRDGLLDLKNLDFVDSSGIVFFLKIQKYVQKTARNCVLFGLQDNVRQMFRITKLDRLFRISADMMSAERYLEQAGRNEKPVA
;
A
#
# COMPACT_ATOMS: atom_id res chain seq x y z
N MET A 1 7.09 -1.72 -20.78
CA MET A 1 6.55 -3.08 -20.56
C MET A 1 5.18 -2.96 -19.91
N THR A 2 4.16 -3.53 -20.52
CA THR A 2 2.78 -3.56 -19.99
C THR A 2 2.72 -4.50 -18.80
N ARG A 3 2.22 -4.01 -17.66
CA ARG A 3 2.16 -4.76 -16.41
C ARG A 3 0.88 -5.62 -16.39
N GLU A 4 1.01 -6.92 -16.62
CA GLU A 4 -0.09 -7.86 -16.41
C GLU A 4 -0.19 -8.20 -14.92
N THR A 5 -1.37 -8.02 -14.33
CA THR A 5 -1.61 -8.27 -12.90
C THR A 5 -2.76 -9.24 -12.74
N ILE A 6 -2.65 -10.17 -11.81
CA ILE A 6 -3.68 -11.16 -11.47
C ILE A 6 -4.10 -10.94 -10.02
N VAL A 7 -5.40 -10.87 -9.74
CA VAL A 7 -5.88 -10.69 -8.37
C VAL A 7 -6.14 -12.02 -7.69
N ILE A 8 -5.49 -12.23 -6.54
CA ILE A 8 -5.70 -13.39 -5.66
C ILE A 8 -6.15 -12.89 -4.28
N LEU A 9 -7.42 -13.09 -3.95
CA LEU A 9 -8.04 -12.65 -2.68
C LEU A 9 -7.74 -11.17 -2.33
N GLY A 10 -7.90 -10.29 -3.32
CA GLY A 10 -7.72 -8.85 -3.17
C GLY A 10 -6.27 -8.38 -3.19
N ILE A 11 -5.31 -9.28 -3.35
CA ILE A 11 -3.88 -8.97 -3.52
C ILE A 11 -3.54 -9.05 -5.00
N PRO A 12 -3.10 -7.96 -5.62
CA PRO A 12 -2.67 -7.94 -7.01
C PRO A 12 -1.25 -8.48 -7.12
N VAL A 13 -1.10 -9.59 -7.84
CA VAL A 13 0.18 -10.27 -8.11
C VAL A 13 0.58 -10.01 -9.55
N ASP A 14 1.82 -9.58 -9.75
CA ASP A 14 2.33 -9.25 -11.09
C ASP A 14 2.80 -10.51 -11.82
N ASN A 15 2.40 -10.64 -13.10
CA ASN A 15 2.68 -11.80 -13.93
C ASN A 15 4.01 -11.63 -14.68
N LEU A 16 5.11 -11.72 -13.93
CA LEU A 16 6.47 -11.60 -14.43
C LEU A 16 7.26 -12.86 -14.12
N ASP A 17 8.18 -13.23 -15.00
CA ASP A 17 9.24 -14.19 -14.70
C ASP A 17 10.37 -13.54 -13.90
N MET A 18 11.41 -14.33 -13.60
CA MET A 18 12.53 -13.88 -12.77
C MET A 18 13.31 -12.73 -13.44
N ASP A 19 13.60 -12.84 -14.73
CA ASP A 19 14.41 -11.86 -15.44
C ASP A 19 13.60 -10.55 -15.66
N GLU A 20 12.33 -10.65 -16.06
CA GLU A 20 11.40 -9.51 -16.14
C GLU A 20 11.25 -8.81 -14.77
N THR A 21 11.27 -9.58 -13.68
CA THR A 21 11.20 -9.03 -12.31
C THR A 21 12.44 -8.20 -11.99
N VAL A 22 13.64 -8.70 -12.30
CA VAL A 22 14.88 -7.96 -12.10
C VAL A 22 14.90 -6.68 -12.96
N GLU A 23 14.56 -6.76 -14.24
CA GLU A 23 14.46 -5.60 -15.12
C GLU A 23 13.47 -4.56 -14.59
N ARG A 24 12.32 -5.04 -14.08
CA ARG A 24 11.30 -4.16 -13.49
C ARG A 24 11.81 -3.44 -12.26
N ILE A 25 12.57 -4.11 -11.38
CA ILE A 25 13.18 -3.48 -10.21
C ILE A 25 14.13 -2.35 -10.63
N PHE A 26 14.97 -2.57 -11.65
CA PHE A 26 15.85 -1.52 -12.17
C PHE A 26 15.05 -0.35 -12.76
N ALA A 27 13.97 -0.62 -13.49
CA ALA A 27 13.08 0.43 -13.99
C ALA A 27 12.43 1.23 -12.85
N LEU A 28 12.07 0.58 -11.74
CA LEU A 28 11.56 1.24 -10.55
C LEU A 28 12.62 2.13 -9.87
N ILE A 29 13.90 1.74 -9.87
CA ILE A 29 14.99 2.59 -9.38
C ILE A 29 15.06 3.89 -10.18
N GLU A 30 15.05 3.79 -11.50
CA GLU A 30 15.12 4.97 -12.38
C GLU A 30 13.86 5.87 -12.27
N ALA A 31 12.69 5.26 -12.10
CA ALA A 31 11.45 6.01 -11.86
C ALA A 31 11.48 6.73 -10.50
N SER A 32 11.98 6.07 -9.45
CA SER A 32 12.13 6.68 -8.12
C SER A 32 13.08 7.87 -8.12
N ARG A 33 14.17 7.79 -8.89
CA ARG A 33 15.13 8.90 -9.04
C ARG A 33 14.51 10.14 -9.71
N LYS A 34 13.49 9.94 -10.56
CA LYS A 34 12.78 11.03 -11.23
C LYS A 34 11.75 11.71 -10.35
N ASP A 35 11.00 10.93 -9.56
CA ASP A 35 9.86 11.46 -8.78
C ASP A 35 10.11 11.51 -7.26
N GLY A 36 11.29 11.07 -6.81
CA GLY A 36 11.68 11.09 -5.38
C GLY A 36 10.91 10.13 -4.48
N ARG A 37 10.11 9.18 -5.03
CA ARG A 37 9.26 8.30 -4.25
C ARG A 37 9.95 6.97 -3.96
N ALA A 38 10.05 6.59 -2.68
CA ALA A 38 10.45 5.25 -2.29
C ALA A 38 9.42 4.20 -2.74
N ARG A 39 9.89 3.11 -3.34
CA ARG A 39 9.07 2.06 -3.94
C ARG A 39 9.18 0.74 -3.20
N LEU A 40 8.06 0.00 -3.14
CA LEU A 40 7.97 -1.28 -2.44
C LEU A 40 7.83 -2.44 -3.43
N VAL A 41 8.69 -3.45 -3.26
CA VAL A 41 8.56 -4.78 -3.87
C VAL A 41 8.21 -5.79 -2.77
N ALA A 42 7.10 -6.50 -2.92
CA ALA A 42 6.64 -7.51 -1.96
C ALA A 42 6.68 -8.91 -2.57
N THR A 43 7.28 -9.88 -1.87
CA THR A 43 7.32 -11.30 -2.27
C THR A 43 6.20 -12.06 -1.57
N VAL A 44 5.01 -12.16 -2.21
CA VAL A 44 3.77 -12.61 -1.57
C VAL A 44 3.61 -14.12 -1.63
N ASN A 45 3.40 -14.73 -0.45
CA ASN A 45 3.08 -16.14 -0.28
C ASN A 45 1.77 -16.34 0.50
N VAL A 46 1.43 -17.61 0.81
CA VAL A 46 0.22 -17.97 1.56
C VAL A 46 0.11 -17.25 2.91
N ASP A 47 1.23 -17.02 3.60
CA ASP A 47 1.20 -16.35 4.91
C ASP A 47 0.71 -14.91 4.81
N PHE A 48 1.02 -14.20 3.73
CA PHE A 48 0.50 -12.86 3.49
C PHE A 48 -1.02 -12.88 3.44
N VAL A 49 -1.59 -13.80 2.66
CA VAL A 49 -3.04 -13.94 2.53
C VAL A 49 -3.68 -14.32 3.86
N VAL A 50 -3.11 -15.29 4.57
CA VAL A 50 -3.64 -15.77 5.85
C VAL A 50 -3.49 -14.74 6.97
N ASN A 51 -2.43 -13.93 6.94
CA ASN A 51 -2.21 -12.87 7.92
C ASN A 51 -3.12 -11.66 7.71
N THR A 52 -3.61 -11.43 6.49
CA THR A 52 -4.57 -10.35 6.23
C THR A 52 -5.97 -10.68 6.77
N LEU A 53 -6.31 -11.96 6.98
CA LEU A 53 -7.67 -12.41 7.24
C LEU A 53 -7.80 -13.14 8.58
N THR A 54 -8.90 -12.88 9.32
CA THR A 54 -9.26 -13.65 10.52
C THR A 54 -9.93 -14.98 10.16
N TRP A 55 -10.11 -15.86 11.14
CA TRP A 55 -10.92 -17.09 10.99
C TRP A 55 -12.36 -16.81 10.54
N ARG A 56 -12.93 -15.69 10.97
CA ARG A 56 -14.17 -15.16 10.42
C ARG A 56 -13.82 -14.40 9.15
N LEU A 57 -14.04 -15.02 8.01
CA LEU A 57 -13.73 -14.49 6.66
C LEU A 57 -14.24 -13.06 6.39
N SER A 58 -15.11 -12.54 7.25
CA SER A 58 -15.67 -11.19 7.18
C SER A 58 -14.80 -10.09 7.81
N ARG A 59 -13.75 -10.44 8.58
CA ARG A 59 -12.89 -9.45 9.26
C ARG A 59 -11.45 -9.57 8.80
N LEU A 60 -10.83 -8.43 8.49
CA LEU A 60 -9.39 -8.33 8.24
C LEU A 60 -8.65 -8.39 9.58
N ARG A 61 -7.58 -9.18 9.64
CA ARG A 61 -6.70 -9.24 10.81
C ARG A 61 -5.72 -8.07 10.80
N HIS A 62 -5.14 -7.79 9.64
CA HIS A 62 -4.24 -6.68 9.38
C HIS A 62 -4.73 -5.91 8.14
N PRO A 63 -5.74 -5.03 8.28
CA PRO A 63 -6.29 -4.28 7.15
C PRO A 63 -5.23 -3.42 6.46
N GLU A 64 -4.30 -2.84 7.23
CA GLU A 64 -3.21 -2.05 6.69
C GLU A 64 -2.29 -2.87 5.76
N LEU A 65 -2.04 -4.16 6.05
CA LEU A 65 -1.19 -5.00 5.20
C LEU A 65 -1.78 -5.20 3.80
N ILE A 66 -3.09 -5.43 3.70
CA ILE A 66 -3.73 -5.59 2.39
C ILE A 66 -3.67 -4.29 1.59
N ASP A 67 -3.84 -3.15 2.25
CA ASP A 67 -3.75 -1.84 1.60
C ASP A 67 -2.31 -1.51 1.18
N ILE A 68 -1.30 -1.91 1.96
CA ILE A 68 0.11 -1.80 1.59
C ILE A 68 0.40 -2.64 0.33
N LEU A 69 -0.06 -3.90 0.29
CA LEU A 69 0.16 -4.79 -0.87
C LEU A 69 -0.57 -4.30 -2.13
N ARG A 70 -1.77 -3.74 -1.98
CA ARG A 70 -2.50 -3.11 -3.09
C ARG A 70 -1.77 -1.92 -3.67
N ARG A 71 -1.04 -1.16 -2.85
CA ARG A 71 -0.25 0.01 -3.24
C ARG A 71 1.21 -0.30 -3.56
N ALA A 72 1.67 -1.53 -3.35
CA ALA A 72 3.04 -1.93 -3.65
C ALA A 72 3.34 -1.75 -5.15
N ASP A 73 4.56 -1.29 -5.45
CA ASP A 73 4.98 -0.99 -6.81
C ASP A 73 5.24 -2.25 -7.65
N LEU A 74 5.55 -3.37 -6.98
CA LEU A 74 5.69 -4.70 -7.56
C LEU A 74 5.31 -5.76 -6.52
N VAL A 75 4.56 -6.79 -6.95
CA VAL A 75 4.18 -7.91 -6.09
C VAL A 75 4.49 -9.21 -6.80
N THR A 76 5.48 -9.96 -6.31
CA THR A 76 5.90 -11.22 -6.93
C THR A 76 5.28 -12.44 -6.22
N PRO A 77 5.00 -13.54 -6.94
CA PRO A 77 4.43 -14.76 -6.36
C PRO A 77 5.53 -15.61 -5.70
N ASP A 78 5.60 -15.60 -4.38
CA ASP A 78 6.54 -16.41 -3.60
C ASP A 78 5.85 -17.65 -3.03
N GLY A 79 5.63 -18.63 -3.85
CA GLY A 79 5.14 -19.94 -3.41
C GLY A 79 4.19 -20.61 -4.38
N MET A 80 4.30 -21.94 -4.46
CA MET A 80 3.52 -22.74 -5.40
C MET A 80 2.00 -22.63 -5.23
N PRO A 81 1.43 -22.51 -4.00
CA PRO A 81 -0.02 -22.37 -3.88
C PRO A 81 -0.59 -21.11 -4.57
N ILE A 82 0.18 -20.03 -4.64
CA ILE A 82 -0.19 -18.82 -5.39
C ILE A 82 -0.25 -19.15 -6.90
N ILE A 83 0.76 -19.87 -7.42
CA ILE A 83 0.82 -20.33 -8.81
C ILE A 83 -0.35 -21.29 -9.12
N TRP A 84 -0.61 -22.28 -8.25
CA TRP A 84 -1.73 -23.21 -8.47
C TRP A 84 -3.07 -22.49 -8.46
N THR A 85 -3.25 -21.53 -7.55
CA THR A 85 -4.48 -20.73 -7.47
C THR A 85 -4.70 -19.92 -8.75
N SER A 86 -3.65 -19.29 -9.29
CA SER A 86 -3.76 -18.52 -10.54
C SER A 86 -4.23 -19.38 -11.70
N ARG A 87 -3.70 -20.62 -11.81
CA ARG A 87 -4.15 -21.62 -12.80
C ARG A 87 -5.59 -22.04 -12.59
N MET A 88 -6.01 -22.27 -11.33
CA MET A 88 -7.39 -22.65 -10.99
C MET A 88 -8.39 -21.53 -11.30
N LEU A 89 -7.97 -20.27 -11.23
CA LEU A 89 -8.75 -19.08 -11.56
C LEU A 89 -8.69 -18.70 -13.06
N GLY A 90 -8.02 -19.51 -13.89
CA GLY A 90 -7.95 -19.32 -15.34
C GLY A 90 -6.96 -18.26 -15.81
N ALA A 91 -6.15 -17.72 -14.92
CA ALA A 91 -5.17 -16.67 -15.18
C ALA A 91 -3.79 -17.15 -14.69
N PRO A 92 -3.07 -18.02 -15.44
CA PRO A 92 -1.83 -18.62 -14.99
C PRO A 92 -0.71 -17.61 -14.90
N LEU A 93 -0.05 -17.55 -13.74
CA LEU A 93 1.22 -16.84 -13.56
C LEU A 93 2.34 -17.56 -14.28
N LYS A 94 3.28 -16.81 -14.86
CA LYS A 94 4.42 -17.32 -15.64
C LYS A 94 5.33 -18.19 -14.78
N GLU A 95 5.80 -17.65 -13.64
CA GLU A 95 6.83 -18.25 -12.83
C GLU A 95 6.62 -17.94 -11.34
N ARG A 96 7.20 -18.77 -10.47
CA ARG A 96 7.36 -18.50 -9.05
C ARG A 96 8.61 -17.68 -8.81
N VAL A 97 8.48 -16.47 -8.33
CA VAL A 97 9.61 -15.57 -8.01
C VAL A 97 9.74 -15.43 -6.50
N THR A 98 10.63 -16.20 -5.90
CA THR A 98 10.88 -16.18 -4.44
C THR A 98 11.97 -15.20 -4.06
N GLY A 99 11.92 -14.67 -2.84
CA GLY A 99 13.00 -13.84 -2.31
C GLY A 99 14.36 -14.54 -2.33
N ALA A 100 14.37 -15.85 -2.06
CA ALA A 100 15.59 -16.67 -2.02
C ALA A 100 16.27 -16.84 -3.38
N ASP A 101 15.49 -16.82 -4.48
CA ASP A 101 16.02 -16.90 -5.84
C ASP A 101 16.27 -15.49 -6.42
N LEU A 102 15.43 -14.52 -6.06
CA LEU A 102 15.53 -13.15 -6.52
C LEU A 102 16.79 -12.43 -6.00
N VAL A 103 17.11 -12.56 -4.70
CA VAL A 103 18.22 -11.81 -4.10
C VAL A 103 19.57 -12.11 -4.74
N PRO A 104 19.99 -13.37 -4.98
CA PRO A 104 21.24 -13.65 -5.70
C PRO A 104 21.25 -13.13 -7.15
N ARG A 105 20.12 -13.27 -7.87
CA ARG A 105 19.99 -12.73 -9.24
C ARG A 105 20.11 -11.21 -9.26
N LEU A 106 19.44 -10.55 -8.31
CA LEU A 106 19.48 -9.10 -8.15
C LEU A 106 20.89 -8.62 -7.76
N ALA A 107 21.59 -9.33 -6.87
CA ALA A 107 22.96 -9.02 -6.49
C ALA A 107 23.93 -9.11 -7.69
N ALA A 108 23.79 -10.17 -8.51
CA ALA A 108 24.55 -10.30 -9.75
C ALA A 108 24.26 -9.18 -10.74
N ALA A 109 22.98 -8.80 -10.91
CA ALA A 109 22.57 -7.70 -11.79
C ALA A 109 23.04 -6.34 -11.24
N ALA A 110 22.96 -6.11 -9.93
CA ALA A 110 23.44 -4.90 -9.27
C ALA A 110 24.95 -4.72 -9.45
N ALA A 111 25.74 -5.81 -9.30
CA ALA A 111 27.17 -5.78 -9.54
C ALA A 111 27.52 -5.34 -10.96
N ARG A 112 26.81 -5.88 -11.98
CA ARG A 112 27.02 -5.51 -13.39
C ARG A 112 26.62 -4.06 -13.72
N ASN A 113 25.58 -3.55 -13.06
CA ASN A 113 25.02 -2.21 -13.32
C ASN A 113 25.53 -1.15 -12.31
N GLY A 114 26.52 -1.47 -11.49
CA GLY A 114 27.10 -0.53 -10.53
C GLY A 114 26.17 -0.04 -9.45
N LYS A 115 25.05 -0.74 -9.20
CA LYS A 115 24.06 -0.41 -8.16
C LYS A 115 24.49 -0.96 -6.81
N SER A 116 24.07 -0.29 -5.74
CA SER A 116 24.42 -0.63 -4.37
C SER A 116 23.23 -1.21 -3.61
N ILE A 117 23.51 -2.13 -2.67
CA ILE A 117 22.51 -2.81 -1.87
C ILE A 117 22.78 -2.58 -0.37
N TYR A 118 21.72 -2.22 0.37
CA TYR A 118 21.70 -2.18 1.82
C TYR A 118 20.94 -3.38 2.39
N PHE A 119 21.52 -4.07 3.37
CA PHE A 119 20.97 -5.27 4.00
C PHE A 119 20.41 -4.92 5.37
N LEU A 120 19.09 -4.95 5.52
CA LEU A 120 18.40 -4.60 6.76
C LEU A 120 17.69 -5.81 7.36
N GLY A 121 17.98 -6.15 8.60
CA GLY A 121 17.34 -7.25 9.32
C GLY A 121 18.10 -8.57 9.24
N GLY A 122 17.38 -9.67 9.49
CA GLY A 122 17.97 -10.97 9.82
C GLY A 122 18.18 -11.11 11.33
N ARG A 123 18.37 -12.34 11.81
CA ARG A 123 18.64 -12.61 13.22
C ARG A 123 20.14 -12.47 13.52
N GLY A 124 20.48 -11.65 14.50
CA GLY A 124 21.87 -11.44 14.88
C GLY A 124 22.70 -10.89 13.72
N ASP A 125 23.75 -11.61 13.30
CA ASP A 125 24.67 -11.22 12.24
C ASP A 125 24.33 -11.79 10.85
N VAL A 126 23.22 -12.50 10.71
CA VAL A 126 22.87 -13.25 9.48
C VAL A 126 22.78 -12.33 8.25
N GLY A 127 22.21 -11.13 8.40
CA GLY A 127 22.16 -10.14 7.32
C GLY A 127 23.56 -9.70 6.85
N SER A 128 24.45 -9.38 7.78
CA SER A 128 25.84 -8.99 7.47
C SER A 128 26.65 -10.14 6.86
N ARG A 129 26.42 -11.39 7.30
CA ARG A 129 27.05 -12.58 6.70
C ARG A 129 26.54 -12.80 5.28
N ALA A 130 25.22 -12.67 5.04
CA ALA A 130 24.64 -12.78 3.71
C ALA A 130 25.23 -11.74 2.76
N ALA A 131 25.38 -10.48 3.21
CA ALA A 131 26.02 -9.43 2.43
C ALA A 131 27.45 -9.78 2.02
N ARG A 132 28.29 -10.27 2.97
CA ARG A 132 29.67 -10.70 2.68
C ARG A 132 29.74 -11.88 1.69
N LEU A 133 28.84 -12.87 1.84
CA LEU A 133 28.81 -14.03 0.94
C LEU A 133 28.41 -13.61 -0.48
N LEU A 134 27.41 -12.75 -0.63
CA LEU A 134 27.01 -12.25 -1.94
C LEU A 134 28.09 -11.36 -2.57
N GLN A 135 28.80 -10.56 -1.78
CA GLN A 135 29.92 -9.74 -2.27
C GLN A 135 31.10 -10.62 -2.74
N ALA A 136 31.39 -11.72 -2.03
CA ALA A 136 32.38 -12.68 -2.45
C ALA A 136 31.98 -13.46 -3.72
N GLN A 137 30.70 -13.79 -3.84
CA GLN A 137 30.16 -14.50 -5.01
C GLN A 137 30.06 -13.60 -6.26
N PHE A 138 29.79 -12.31 -6.09
CA PHE A 138 29.63 -11.34 -7.17
C PHE A 138 30.61 -10.18 -6.98
N PRO A 139 31.86 -10.32 -7.46
CA PRO A 139 32.86 -9.25 -7.42
C PRO A 139 32.32 -8.01 -8.14
N GLY A 140 32.40 -6.85 -7.49
CA GLY A 140 31.82 -5.61 -7.98
C GLY A 140 30.46 -5.24 -7.35
N LEU A 141 29.85 -6.14 -6.56
CA LEU A 141 28.67 -5.78 -5.77
C LEU A 141 29.05 -4.75 -4.70
N LYS A 142 28.38 -3.60 -4.76
CA LYS A 142 28.51 -2.53 -3.77
C LYS A 142 27.57 -2.77 -2.60
N VAL A 143 28.10 -3.16 -1.45
CA VAL A 143 27.35 -3.26 -0.19
C VAL A 143 27.40 -1.90 0.49
N ALA A 144 26.29 -1.19 0.48
CA ALA A 144 26.15 0.16 1.06
C ALA A 144 26.04 0.13 2.60
N GLY A 145 25.62 -1.01 3.15
CA GLY A 145 25.53 -1.23 4.59
C GLY A 145 24.83 -2.55 4.91
N ALA A 146 25.00 -3.02 6.15
CA ALA A 146 24.32 -4.21 6.65
C ALA A 146 24.11 -4.08 8.16
N GLU A 147 22.86 -4.10 8.62
CA GLU A 147 22.50 -4.01 10.03
C GLU A 147 21.25 -4.82 10.38
N SER A 148 21.17 -5.25 11.62
CA SER A 148 20.05 -6.02 12.16
C SER A 148 19.45 -5.33 13.39
N PRO A 149 18.77 -4.19 13.22
CA PRO A 149 18.16 -3.49 14.34
C PRO A 149 17.02 -4.32 14.95
N PHE A 150 16.85 -4.18 16.25
CA PHE A 150 15.68 -4.77 16.92
C PHE A 150 14.47 -3.88 16.64
N VAL A 151 13.63 -4.28 15.69
CA VAL A 151 12.38 -3.60 15.39
C VAL A 151 11.25 -4.23 16.23
N LYS A 152 10.79 -3.49 17.23
CA LYS A 152 9.67 -3.90 18.08
C LYS A 152 8.35 -3.52 17.40
N ILE A 153 7.66 -4.50 16.88
CA ILE A 153 6.27 -4.34 16.44
C ILE A 153 5.44 -5.12 17.46
N GLU A 154 4.83 -4.40 18.40
CA GLU A 154 3.97 -4.99 19.43
C GLU A 154 2.51 -4.98 19.01
N GLY A 155 1.86 -6.15 19.12
CA GLY A 155 0.41 -6.31 19.01
C GLY A 155 -0.15 -6.23 17.60
N GLU A 156 -1.48 -6.20 17.54
CA GLU A 156 -2.27 -6.01 16.31
C GLU A 156 -2.25 -4.55 15.80
N ALA A 157 -1.85 -3.63 16.67
CA ALA A 157 -1.70 -2.21 16.32
C ALA A 157 -0.22 -1.89 16.13
N LEU A 158 0.09 -1.30 15.02
CA LEU A 158 1.38 -0.71 14.71
C LEU A 158 1.58 0.53 15.58
N THR A 159 2.01 0.31 16.82
CA THR A 159 2.30 1.41 17.74
C THR A 159 3.59 2.12 17.32
N GLY A 160 3.50 3.42 17.26
CA GLY A 160 4.45 4.50 17.08
C GLY A 160 5.90 4.22 16.68
N GLU A 161 6.43 5.14 15.91
CA GLU A 161 7.87 5.27 15.62
C GLU A 161 8.67 5.20 16.92
N THR A 162 9.64 4.31 16.98
CA THR A 162 10.68 4.43 18.01
C THR A 162 11.76 5.39 17.51
N ALA A 163 12.41 6.14 18.40
CA ALA A 163 13.59 6.94 18.05
C ALA A 163 14.64 6.11 17.29
N LYS A 164 14.72 4.82 17.58
CA LYS A 164 15.58 3.85 16.87
C LYS A 164 15.23 3.66 15.39
N ASP A 165 13.94 3.70 14.99
CA ASP A 165 13.56 3.61 13.57
C ASP A 165 14.07 4.83 12.79
N GLN A 166 14.04 6.01 13.40
CA GLN A 166 14.53 7.23 12.78
C GLN A 166 16.05 7.17 12.52
N GLU A 167 16.82 6.71 13.50
CA GLU A 167 18.28 6.53 13.34
C GLU A 167 18.61 5.51 12.25
N VAL A 168 17.84 4.41 12.14
CA VAL A 168 17.99 3.40 11.08
C VAL A 168 17.75 4.03 9.71
N VAL A 169 16.65 4.78 9.55
CA VAL A 169 16.32 5.46 8.29
C VAL A 169 17.40 6.47 7.90
N GLU A 170 17.93 7.23 8.86
CA GLU A 170 19.02 8.19 8.60
C GLU A 170 20.32 7.50 8.15
N ARG A 171 20.67 6.34 8.73
CA ARG A 171 21.83 5.56 8.27
C ARG A 171 21.63 5.02 6.87
N ILE A 172 20.45 4.48 6.56
CA ILE A 172 20.10 4.00 5.22
C ILE A 172 20.22 5.15 4.21
N ASN A 173 19.62 6.31 4.50
CA ASN A 173 19.66 7.47 3.60
C ASN A 173 21.09 7.98 3.37
N ARG A 174 21.90 8.08 4.43
CA ARG A 174 23.32 8.48 4.32
C ARG A 174 24.17 7.51 3.52
N SER A 175 23.78 6.23 3.44
CA SER A 175 24.51 5.22 2.66
C SER A 175 24.38 5.43 1.15
N GLY A 176 23.36 6.15 0.67
CA GLY A 176 23.09 6.35 -0.75
C GLY A 176 22.74 5.06 -1.49
N ALA A 177 22.23 4.04 -0.80
CA ALA A 177 21.89 2.76 -1.40
C ALA A 177 20.80 2.87 -2.48
N ASP A 178 20.94 2.09 -3.56
CA ASP A 178 19.92 2.00 -4.62
C ASP A 178 18.79 1.03 -4.25
N ILE A 179 19.13 -0.01 -3.51
CA ILE A 179 18.23 -1.10 -3.14
C ILE A 179 18.35 -1.37 -1.65
N LEU A 180 17.22 -1.47 -0.97
CA LEU A 180 17.09 -1.88 0.42
C LEU A 180 16.45 -3.25 0.52
N LEU A 181 17.17 -4.25 0.99
CA LEU A 181 16.61 -5.57 1.30
C LEU A 181 16.17 -5.62 2.76
N ILE A 182 14.88 -5.92 3.00
CA ILE A 182 14.29 -5.92 4.34
C ILE A 182 13.96 -7.36 4.76
N GLY A 183 14.72 -7.89 5.72
CA GLY A 183 14.59 -9.26 6.25
C GLY A 183 13.95 -9.34 7.63
N PHE A 184 12.83 -8.62 7.89
CA PHE A 184 12.10 -8.68 9.17
C PHE A 184 11.02 -9.76 9.21
N GLY A 185 10.66 -10.30 8.04
CA GLY A 185 9.52 -11.20 7.85
C GLY A 185 8.18 -10.48 7.79
N ASN A 186 7.19 -11.17 7.19
CA ASN A 186 5.81 -10.69 7.05
C ASN A 186 5.08 -10.72 8.41
N PRO A 187 4.25 -9.70 8.76
CA PRO A 187 3.97 -8.46 8.03
C PRO A 187 4.91 -7.30 8.37
N LYS A 188 5.93 -7.55 9.20
CA LYS A 188 6.75 -6.49 9.82
C LYS A 188 7.50 -5.65 8.80
N GLN A 189 8.04 -6.26 7.75
CA GLN A 189 8.83 -5.59 6.74
C GLN A 189 8.00 -4.62 5.88
N GLU A 190 6.79 -5.02 5.46
CA GLU A 190 5.90 -4.18 4.68
C GLU A 190 5.41 -2.99 5.48
N VAL A 191 5.07 -3.26 6.72
CA VAL A 191 4.59 -2.25 7.64
C VAL A 191 5.69 -1.26 8.03
N TRP A 192 6.90 -1.75 8.31
CA TRP A 192 8.04 -0.89 8.58
C TRP A 192 8.34 0.02 7.39
N PHE A 193 8.33 -0.53 6.16
CA PHE A 193 8.50 0.27 4.96
C PHE A 193 7.43 1.36 4.84
N GLU A 194 6.15 1.03 4.96
CA GLU A 194 5.06 2.00 4.77
C GLU A 194 5.11 3.13 5.80
N ARG A 195 5.49 2.84 7.04
CA ARG A 195 5.70 3.86 8.07
C ARG A 195 6.82 4.84 7.75
N ASN A 196 7.86 4.32 7.11
CA ASN A 196 9.06 5.09 6.82
C ASN A 196 9.10 5.60 5.37
N ARG A 197 8.11 5.27 4.54
CA ARG A 197 8.08 5.52 3.11
C ARG A 197 8.38 6.98 2.74
N SER A 198 7.78 7.94 3.44
CA SER A 198 7.96 9.37 3.17
C SER A 198 9.34 9.91 3.57
N ARG A 199 10.09 9.18 4.38
CA ARG A 199 11.42 9.57 4.88
C ARG A 199 12.56 8.79 4.21
N LEU A 200 12.23 7.64 3.59
CA LEU A 200 13.22 6.83 2.87
C LEU A 200 13.57 7.48 1.54
N GLN A 201 14.87 7.67 1.33
CA GLN A 201 15.43 8.18 0.08
C GLN A 201 15.94 7.05 -0.83
N VAL A 202 16.01 5.82 -0.30
CA VAL A 202 16.39 4.64 -1.09
C VAL A 202 15.31 4.36 -2.15
N PRO A 203 15.72 4.25 -3.44
CA PRO A 203 14.78 4.11 -4.55
C PRO A 203 13.83 2.93 -4.43
N VAL A 204 14.35 1.74 -4.10
CA VAL A 204 13.55 0.50 -4.05
C VAL A 204 13.85 -0.27 -2.77
N SER A 205 12.78 -0.64 -2.07
CA SER A 205 12.82 -1.52 -0.90
C SER A 205 12.14 -2.85 -1.22
N ILE A 206 12.74 -3.97 -0.84
CA ILE A 206 12.26 -5.33 -1.15
C ILE A 206 12.09 -6.11 0.13
N GLY A 207 10.86 -6.57 0.41
CA GLY A 207 10.58 -7.48 1.51
C GLY A 207 10.99 -8.91 1.15
N ILE A 208 12.01 -9.42 1.80
CA ILE A 208 12.61 -10.72 1.45
C ILE A 208 12.40 -11.82 2.51
N GLY A 209 11.75 -11.50 3.63
CA GLY A 209 11.51 -12.47 4.71
C GLY A 209 12.77 -13.12 5.25
N GLY A 210 12.79 -14.45 5.33
CA GLY A 210 13.91 -15.26 5.81
C GLY A 210 14.92 -15.65 4.73
N THR A 211 15.12 -14.82 3.72
CA THR A 211 16.05 -15.13 2.62
C THR A 211 17.51 -15.16 3.07
N TYR A 212 17.88 -14.33 4.04
CA TYR A 212 19.25 -14.29 4.54
C TYR A 212 19.71 -15.63 5.13
N GLU A 213 18.82 -16.34 5.84
CA GLU A 213 19.10 -17.66 6.41
C GLU A 213 19.42 -18.70 5.34
N PHE A 214 18.81 -18.60 4.15
CA PHE A 214 19.14 -19.45 3.00
C PHE A 214 20.50 -19.11 2.40
N ILE A 215 20.80 -17.83 2.25
CA ILE A 215 22.09 -17.37 1.67
C ILE A 215 23.25 -17.81 2.54
N VAL A 216 23.13 -17.70 3.87
CA VAL A 216 24.20 -18.14 4.79
C VAL A 216 24.22 -19.64 5.05
N GLY A 217 23.27 -20.41 4.50
CA GLY A 217 23.19 -21.86 4.65
C GLY A 217 22.71 -22.32 6.04
N SER A 218 22.21 -21.43 6.91
CA SER A 218 21.65 -21.82 8.21
C SER A 218 20.30 -22.54 8.09
N VAL A 219 19.63 -22.40 6.96
CA VAL A 219 18.46 -23.17 6.55
C VAL A 219 18.76 -23.79 5.20
N ALA A 220 18.69 -25.12 5.09
CA ALA A 220 18.94 -25.79 3.83
C ALA A 220 17.79 -25.61 2.85
N ARG A 221 18.11 -25.43 1.56
CA ARG A 221 17.14 -25.45 0.47
C ARG A 221 16.73 -26.90 0.16
N ALA A 222 15.47 -27.08 -0.22
CA ALA A 222 14.99 -28.36 -0.72
C ALA A 222 15.77 -28.75 -1.99
N PRO A 223 15.92 -30.05 -2.30
CA PRO A 223 16.45 -30.49 -3.59
C PRO A 223 15.69 -29.86 -4.76
N GLN A 224 16.38 -29.64 -5.88
CA GLN A 224 15.78 -28.93 -7.04
C GLN A 224 14.47 -29.58 -7.54
N TRP A 225 14.40 -30.92 -7.55
CA TRP A 225 13.18 -31.62 -7.95
C TRP A 225 11.99 -31.32 -7.01
N MET A 226 12.23 -31.20 -5.69
CA MET A 226 11.17 -30.80 -4.74
C MET A 226 10.77 -29.34 -4.93
N GLN A 227 11.71 -28.45 -5.24
CA GLN A 227 11.41 -27.06 -5.53
C GLN A 227 10.53 -26.95 -6.80
N ALA A 228 10.91 -27.67 -7.88
CA ALA A 228 10.15 -27.73 -9.14
C ALA A 228 8.75 -28.34 -8.96
N ALA A 229 8.62 -29.37 -8.12
CA ALA A 229 7.35 -29.99 -7.77
C ALA A 229 6.49 -29.16 -6.81
N GLY A 230 7.01 -28.05 -6.26
CA GLY A 230 6.31 -27.24 -5.26
C GLY A 230 6.24 -27.85 -3.87
N LEU A 231 7.13 -28.80 -3.56
CA LEU A 231 7.15 -29.56 -2.29
C LEU A 231 8.17 -29.00 -1.29
N GLU A 232 8.76 -27.84 -1.54
CA GLU A 232 9.74 -27.20 -0.65
C GLU A 232 9.21 -27.00 0.77
N TRP A 233 7.91 -26.72 0.94
CA TRP A 233 7.28 -26.56 2.23
C TRP A 233 7.29 -27.86 3.08
N ILE A 234 7.21 -29.03 2.45
CA ILE A 234 7.34 -30.34 3.15
C ILE A 234 8.76 -30.47 3.69
N PHE A 235 9.74 -30.20 2.85
CA PHE A 235 11.15 -30.25 3.26
C PHE A 235 11.44 -29.30 4.43
N ARG A 236 10.85 -28.10 4.43
CA ARG A 236 10.95 -27.15 5.54
C ARG A 236 10.33 -27.68 6.83
N ILE A 237 9.18 -28.37 6.75
CA ILE A 237 8.54 -28.99 7.93
C ILE A 237 9.48 -30.03 8.54
N THR A 238 10.20 -30.83 7.73
CA THR A 238 11.12 -31.85 8.27
C THR A 238 12.30 -31.23 9.01
N GLN A 239 12.73 -30.01 8.64
CA GLN A 239 13.83 -29.31 9.32
C GLN A 239 13.41 -28.67 10.66
N ASP A 240 12.20 -28.12 10.76
CA ASP A 240 11.70 -27.48 11.98
C ASP A 240 10.20 -27.80 12.17
N PRO A 241 9.87 -29.06 12.54
CA PRO A 241 8.49 -29.50 12.61
C PRO A 241 7.70 -28.76 13.69
N LYS A 242 8.28 -28.50 14.86
CA LYS A 242 7.57 -27.86 15.98
C LYS A 242 7.06 -26.46 15.65
N ARG A 243 7.81 -25.69 14.88
CA ARG A 243 7.47 -24.31 14.52
C ARG A 243 6.64 -24.24 13.24
N LEU A 244 6.96 -25.09 12.22
CA LEU A 244 6.46 -24.90 10.87
C LEU A 244 5.18 -25.69 10.54
N TRP A 245 4.87 -26.81 11.23
CA TRP A 245 3.71 -27.61 10.92
C TRP A 245 2.38 -26.81 11.04
N LYS A 246 2.20 -26.06 12.15
CA LYS A 246 1.01 -25.21 12.32
C LYS A 246 0.92 -24.15 11.24
N ARG A 247 2.06 -23.51 10.92
CA ARG A 247 2.14 -22.47 9.91
C ARG A 247 1.70 -23.00 8.54
N TYR A 248 2.24 -24.13 8.11
CA TYR A 248 1.93 -24.69 6.80
C TYR A 248 0.57 -25.41 6.77
N ILE A 249 0.30 -26.35 7.64
CA ILE A 249 -0.94 -27.13 7.58
C ILE A 249 -2.16 -26.24 7.84
N VAL A 250 -2.15 -25.47 8.93
CA VAL A 250 -3.25 -24.54 9.24
C VAL A 250 -3.34 -23.41 8.22
N GLY A 251 -2.18 -22.92 7.75
CA GLY A 251 -2.12 -21.89 6.71
C GLY A 251 -2.73 -22.37 5.40
N PHE A 252 -2.37 -23.55 4.89
CA PHE A 252 -2.94 -24.13 3.68
C PHE A 252 -4.43 -24.43 3.81
N PHE A 253 -4.87 -24.95 4.96
CA PHE A 253 -6.29 -25.20 5.19
C PHE A 253 -7.10 -23.91 5.15
N LYS A 254 -6.63 -22.86 5.85
CA LYS A 254 -7.26 -21.54 5.82
C LYS A 254 -7.28 -20.97 4.39
N PHE A 255 -6.14 -20.98 3.72
CA PHE A 255 -6.02 -20.48 2.35
C PHE A 255 -6.98 -21.22 1.41
N GLY A 256 -7.05 -22.55 1.51
CA GLY A 256 -7.97 -23.37 0.74
C GLY A 256 -9.44 -22.96 0.97
N LEU A 257 -9.87 -22.84 2.23
CA LEU A 257 -11.22 -22.39 2.58
C LEU A 257 -11.55 -21.00 2.01
N MET A 258 -10.56 -20.11 1.93
CA MET A 258 -10.75 -18.76 1.41
C MET A 258 -10.84 -18.72 -0.11
N ILE A 259 -10.05 -19.54 -0.81
CA ILE A 259 -9.99 -19.52 -2.27
C ILE A 259 -11.05 -20.39 -2.95
N LEU A 260 -11.48 -21.47 -2.29
CA LEU A 260 -12.45 -22.42 -2.86
C LEU A 260 -13.75 -21.77 -3.38
N PRO A 261 -14.40 -20.83 -2.66
CA PRO A 261 -15.59 -20.17 -3.16
C PRO A 261 -15.36 -19.40 -4.47
N ALA A 262 -14.22 -18.69 -4.57
CA ALA A 262 -13.87 -17.94 -5.77
C ALA A 262 -13.58 -18.87 -6.96
N VAL A 263 -12.87 -19.99 -6.72
CA VAL A 263 -12.58 -21.01 -7.74
C VAL A 263 -13.86 -21.72 -8.19
N ALA A 264 -14.72 -22.10 -7.26
CA ALA A 264 -15.99 -22.74 -7.57
C ALA A 264 -16.88 -21.83 -8.42
N TYR A 265 -17.02 -20.56 -8.01
CA TYR A 265 -17.77 -19.56 -8.76
C TYR A 265 -17.21 -19.38 -10.18
N TYR A 266 -15.88 -19.21 -10.31
CA TYR A 266 -15.22 -19.09 -11.60
C TYR A 266 -15.51 -20.28 -12.52
N LYS A 267 -15.34 -21.51 -12.02
CA LYS A 267 -15.58 -22.74 -12.82
C LYS A 267 -17.03 -22.89 -13.27
N LEU A 268 -17.99 -22.56 -12.39
CA LEU A 268 -19.42 -22.60 -12.72
C LEU A 268 -19.76 -21.59 -13.82
N LYS A 269 -19.34 -20.34 -13.65
CA LYS A 269 -19.61 -19.27 -14.61
C LYS A 269 -18.94 -19.52 -15.97
N ARG A 270 -17.69 -19.98 -15.98
CA ARG A 270 -16.99 -20.29 -17.23
C ARG A 270 -17.68 -21.38 -18.05
N ARG A 271 -18.31 -22.37 -17.39
CA ARG A 271 -19.12 -23.40 -18.10
C ARG A 271 -20.32 -22.81 -18.82
N THR A 272 -21.03 -21.88 -18.17
CA THR A 272 -22.19 -21.19 -18.74
C THR A 272 -21.81 -20.32 -19.94
N LEU A 273 -20.62 -19.70 -19.91
CA LEU A 273 -20.15 -18.74 -20.92
C LEU A 273 -19.51 -19.40 -22.16
N LYS A 274 -19.15 -20.70 -22.12
CA LYS A 274 -18.66 -21.41 -23.31
C LYS A 274 -19.62 -21.35 -24.48
N ASN A 275 -20.89 -21.11 -24.23
CA ASN A 275 -21.97 -21.04 -25.23
C ASN A 275 -22.32 -19.60 -25.64
N MET A 276 -21.63 -18.58 -25.08
CA MET A 276 -21.88 -17.18 -25.47
C MET A 276 -20.86 -16.74 -26.51
N SER A 277 -21.36 -16.07 -27.53
CA SER A 277 -20.54 -15.49 -28.61
C SER A 277 -19.52 -14.48 -28.03
N ARG A 278 -18.24 -14.65 -28.36
CA ARG A 278 -17.16 -13.72 -28.02
C ARG A 278 -17.18 -12.54 -29.01
N GLN A 279 -18.24 -11.77 -29.04
CA GLN A 279 -18.22 -10.50 -29.74
C GLN A 279 -17.42 -9.50 -28.91
N THR A 280 -16.22 -9.23 -29.33
CA THR A 280 -15.39 -8.16 -28.79
C THR A 280 -15.92 -6.84 -29.36
N GLN A 281 -16.84 -6.19 -28.69
CA GLN A 281 -17.22 -4.81 -29.06
C GLN A 281 -16.10 -3.85 -28.62
N ALA A 282 -15.80 -2.91 -29.49
CA ALA A 282 -14.86 -1.84 -29.22
C ALA A 282 -15.32 -0.99 -28.01
N VAL A 283 -14.37 -0.55 -27.22
CA VAL A 283 -14.57 0.40 -26.14
C VAL A 283 -15.21 1.67 -26.71
N VAL A 284 -16.43 1.97 -26.30
CA VAL A 284 -17.09 3.21 -26.69
C VAL A 284 -16.79 4.26 -25.61
N THR A 285 -15.99 5.24 -25.94
CA THR A 285 -15.79 6.43 -25.09
C THR A 285 -16.97 7.39 -25.31
N ARG A 286 -17.61 7.80 -24.24
CA ARG A 286 -18.61 8.88 -24.25
C ARG A 286 -18.07 10.01 -23.40
N ASP A 287 -17.89 11.18 -24.02
CA ASP A 287 -17.68 12.43 -23.28
C ASP A 287 -19.01 12.87 -22.72
N HIS A 288 -19.13 13.07 -21.43
CA HIS A 288 -20.36 13.47 -20.80
C HIS A 288 -20.31 14.98 -20.48
N GLU A 289 -21.08 15.75 -21.22
CA GLU A 289 -21.34 17.18 -20.95
C GLU A 289 -22.42 17.33 -19.86
N ALA A 290 -22.07 17.08 -18.62
CA ALA A 290 -23.00 17.30 -17.52
C ALA A 290 -22.50 18.44 -16.66
N GLY A 291 -22.94 19.67 -16.92
CA GLY A 291 -23.01 20.82 -15.99
C GLY A 291 -21.90 21.04 -14.96
N LEU A 292 -20.74 20.42 -15.15
CA LEU A 292 -19.57 20.49 -14.27
C LEU A 292 -18.66 21.67 -14.66
N PRO A 293 -17.86 22.20 -13.73
CA PRO A 293 -16.98 23.33 -13.97
C PRO A 293 -15.95 23.10 -15.09
N ASP A 294 -15.68 21.84 -15.45
CA ASP A 294 -14.82 21.44 -16.57
C ASP A 294 -15.25 20.07 -17.12
N PRO A 295 -16.13 20.04 -18.17
CA PRO A 295 -16.62 18.79 -18.78
C PRO A 295 -15.51 17.91 -19.38
N ALA A 296 -14.36 18.48 -19.75
CA ALA A 296 -13.21 17.74 -20.30
C ALA A 296 -12.50 16.86 -19.24
N SER A 297 -12.90 16.92 -17.97
CA SER A 297 -12.23 16.22 -16.86
C SER A 297 -12.77 14.82 -16.57
N ILE A 298 -13.94 14.43 -17.07
CA ILE A 298 -14.57 13.13 -16.82
C ILE A 298 -14.64 12.31 -18.11
N ARG A 299 -14.12 11.07 -18.07
CA ARG A 299 -14.23 10.08 -19.14
C ARG A 299 -15.05 8.89 -18.71
N VAL A 300 -16.08 8.53 -19.48
CA VAL A 300 -16.88 7.32 -19.27
C VAL A 300 -16.46 6.26 -20.30
N ILE A 301 -15.98 5.11 -19.82
CA ILE A 301 -15.43 4.04 -20.63
C ILE A 301 -16.32 2.82 -20.50
N GLY A 302 -17.03 2.45 -21.57
CA GLY A 302 -17.83 1.24 -21.64
C GLY A 302 -16.97 -0.02 -21.77
N LEU A 303 -17.27 -1.03 -20.97
CA LEU A 303 -16.54 -2.28 -20.96
C LEU A 303 -17.31 -3.38 -21.75
N PRO A 304 -16.60 -4.34 -22.39
CA PRO A 304 -17.23 -5.43 -23.12
C PRO A 304 -17.94 -6.42 -22.20
N GLU A 305 -18.82 -7.26 -22.78
CA GLU A 305 -19.57 -8.29 -22.03
C GLU A 305 -18.68 -9.28 -21.26
N VAL A 306 -17.51 -9.59 -21.80
CA VAL A 306 -16.56 -10.56 -21.23
C VAL A 306 -15.20 -9.88 -21.07
N ILE A 307 -14.65 -9.93 -19.85
CA ILE A 307 -13.33 -9.41 -19.53
C ILE A 307 -12.46 -10.56 -19.02
N ASP A 308 -11.75 -11.20 -19.94
CA ASP A 308 -10.81 -12.29 -19.68
C ASP A 308 -9.40 -11.95 -20.21
N ALA A 309 -8.45 -12.85 -20.06
CA ALA A 309 -7.08 -12.63 -20.52
C ALA A 309 -6.98 -12.21 -21.99
N THR A 310 -7.86 -12.73 -22.85
CA THR A 310 -7.87 -12.43 -24.29
C THR A 310 -8.39 -11.02 -24.56
N THR A 311 -9.51 -10.65 -23.93
CA THR A 311 -10.09 -9.30 -24.09
C THR A 311 -9.24 -8.22 -23.44
N VAL A 312 -8.62 -8.52 -22.29
CA VAL A 312 -7.68 -7.62 -21.62
C VAL A 312 -6.49 -7.25 -22.50
N ALA A 313 -5.95 -8.19 -23.27
CA ALA A 313 -4.85 -7.93 -24.19
C ALA A 313 -5.20 -6.84 -25.24
N ASN A 314 -6.45 -6.85 -25.71
CA ASN A 314 -6.94 -5.90 -26.71
C ASN A 314 -7.39 -4.56 -26.11
N LEU A 315 -7.91 -4.58 -24.87
CA LEU A 315 -8.44 -3.38 -24.19
C LEU A 315 -7.36 -2.54 -23.54
N ARG A 316 -6.22 -3.14 -23.20
CA ARG A 316 -5.23 -2.56 -22.29
C ARG A 316 -4.78 -1.19 -22.70
N GLU A 317 -4.23 -1.04 -23.91
CA GLU A 317 -3.62 0.20 -24.36
C GLU A 317 -4.65 1.32 -24.49
N SER A 318 -5.79 1.05 -25.14
CA SER A 318 -6.85 2.05 -25.35
C SER A 318 -7.45 2.51 -24.03
N THR A 319 -7.83 1.57 -23.15
CA THR A 319 -8.44 1.92 -21.86
C THR A 319 -7.47 2.64 -20.92
N GLU A 320 -6.19 2.24 -20.91
CA GLU A 320 -5.16 2.93 -20.13
C GLU A 320 -4.99 4.38 -20.56
N ASN A 321 -4.89 4.62 -21.85
CA ASN A 321 -4.72 5.97 -22.41
C ASN A 321 -5.92 6.85 -22.03
N GLU A 322 -7.15 6.35 -22.15
CA GLU A 322 -8.36 7.07 -21.77
C GLU A 322 -8.42 7.39 -20.26
N VAL A 323 -8.12 6.39 -19.41
CA VAL A 323 -8.07 6.59 -17.95
C VAL A 323 -7.00 7.61 -17.57
N LEU A 324 -5.85 7.59 -18.24
CA LEU A 324 -4.75 8.51 -17.94
C LEU A 324 -4.91 9.88 -18.63
N ALA A 325 -5.78 10.03 -19.60
CA ALA A 325 -6.08 11.32 -20.23
C ALA A 325 -6.94 12.24 -19.36
N SER A 326 -7.78 11.68 -18.47
CA SER A 326 -8.72 12.42 -17.63
C SER A 326 -8.28 12.52 -16.17
N ARG A 327 -8.84 13.47 -15.43
CA ARG A 327 -8.70 13.56 -13.97
C ARG A 327 -9.53 12.48 -13.28
N ASP A 328 -10.76 12.30 -13.75
CA ASP A 328 -11.74 11.35 -13.23
C ASP A 328 -12.19 10.43 -14.36
N ALA A 329 -11.91 9.14 -14.26
CA ALA A 329 -12.38 8.11 -15.17
C ALA A 329 -13.49 7.28 -14.53
N ILE A 330 -14.49 6.90 -15.32
CA ILE A 330 -15.59 6.05 -14.92
C ILE A 330 -15.61 4.82 -15.84
N LEU A 331 -15.47 3.64 -15.27
CA LEU A 331 -15.64 2.38 -15.99
C LEU A 331 -17.08 1.89 -15.85
N ASP A 332 -17.77 1.74 -16.99
CA ASP A 332 -19.15 1.28 -17.04
C ASP A 332 -19.21 -0.24 -17.20
N PHE A 333 -19.75 -0.90 -16.17
CA PHE A 333 -19.93 -2.35 -16.08
C PHE A 333 -21.33 -2.84 -16.46
N GLN A 334 -22.23 -1.96 -16.93
CA GLN A 334 -23.63 -2.34 -17.21
C GLN A 334 -23.73 -3.52 -18.16
N ASN A 335 -22.84 -3.61 -19.15
CA ASN A 335 -22.82 -4.69 -20.13
C ASN A 335 -21.96 -5.89 -19.71
N VAL A 336 -21.21 -5.80 -18.62
CA VAL A 336 -20.26 -6.84 -18.22
C VAL A 336 -21.00 -8.02 -17.59
N LYS A 337 -21.03 -9.13 -18.30
CA LYS A 337 -21.63 -10.41 -17.87
C LYS A 337 -20.64 -11.33 -17.16
N PHE A 338 -19.36 -11.19 -17.48
CA PHE A 338 -18.29 -12.00 -16.91
C PHE A 338 -16.97 -11.25 -16.81
N ILE A 339 -16.28 -11.48 -15.71
CA ILE A 339 -14.91 -11.05 -15.48
C ILE A 339 -14.14 -12.17 -14.77
N ASP A 340 -12.90 -12.45 -15.20
CA ASP A 340 -12.01 -13.41 -14.53
C ASP A 340 -10.91 -12.68 -13.72
N SER A 341 -9.96 -13.45 -13.17
CA SER A 341 -8.85 -12.89 -12.38
C SER A 341 -7.91 -12.00 -13.19
N SER A 342 -7.79 -12.23 -14.52
CA SER A 342 -7.02 -11.34 -15.41
C SER A 342 -7.75 -10.02 -15.62
N GLY A 343 -9.06 -10.07 -15.82
CA GLY A 343 -9.92 -8.90 -15.92
C GLY A 343 -9.89 -8.06 -14.63
N LEU A 344 -10.07 -8.72 -13.46
CA LEU A 344 -9.94 -8.02 -12.18
C LEU A 344 -8.54 -7.40 -11.99
N GLY A 345 -7.50 -8.14 -12.39
CA GLY A 345 -6.12 -7.66 -12.35
C GLY A 345 -5.92 -6.43 -13.24
N PHE A 346 -6.55 -6.42 -14.42
CA PHE A 346 -6.54 -5.27 -15.31
C PHE A 346 -7.20 -4.04 -14.66
N ILE A 347 -8.40 -4.17 -14.10
CA ILE A 347 -9.10 -3.07 -13.43
C ILE A 347 -8.32 -2.54 -12.23
N VAL A 348 -7.75 -3.43 -11.39
CA VAL A 348 -6.88 -3.02 -10.27
C VAL A 348 -5.59 -2.38 -10.77
N GLY A 349 -5.04 -2.84 -11.88
CA GLY A 349 -3.89 -2.24 -12.54
C GLY A 349 -4.15 -0.81 -13.01
N LEU A 350 -5.30 -0.56 -13.63
CA LEU A 350 -5.77 0.79 -14.00
C LEU A 350 -5.90 1.68 -12.77
N TRP A 351 -6.54 1.18 -11.71
CA TRP A 351 -6.68 1.92 -10.45
C TRP A 351 -5.31 2.31 -9.84
N ARG A 352 -4.34 1.39 -9.84
CA ARG A 352 -2.98 1.67 -9.34
C ARG A 352 -2.30 2.79 -10.13
N ARG A 353 -2.43 2.76 -11.46
CA ARG A 353 -1.85 3.80 -12.33
C ARG A 353 -2.53 5.14 -12.15
N ALA A 354 -3.86 5.17 -12.21
CA ALA A 354 -4.63 6.39 -11.98
C ALA A 354 -4.23 7.05 -10.65
N ARG A 355 -4.16 6.25 -9.58
CA ARG A 355 -3.76 6.74 -8.26
C ARG A 355 -2.29 7.22 -8.20
N ALA A 356 -1.37 6.59 -8.92
CA ALA A 356 0.03 7.03 -9.00
C ALA A 356 0.14 8.43 -9.60
N ASP A 357 -0.76 8.76 -10.54
CA ASP A 357 -0.83 10.06 -11.24
C ASP A 357 -1.83 11.04 -10.58
N ASN A 358 -2.31 10.74 -9.34
CA ASN A 358 -3.36 11.50 -8.62
C ASN A 358 -4.66 11.65 -9.39
N LYS A 359 -5.06 10.62 -10.10
CA LYS A 359 -6.31 10.52 -10.85
C LYS A 359 -7.26 9.58 -10.15
N ASN A 360 -8.55 9.74 -10.38
CA ASN A 360 -9.59 8.91 -9.79
C ASN A 360 -10.12 7.90 -10.81
N LEU A 361 -10.42 6.69 -10.33
CA LEU A 361 -11.10 5.65 -11.11
C LEU A 361 -12.35 5.23 -10.37
N ASN A 362 -13.50 5.43 -11.00
CA ASN A 362 -14.82 5.10 -10.47
C ASN A 362 -15.43 3.95 -11.27
N LEU A 363 -16.29 3.15 -10.64
CA LEU A 363 -16.97 2.03 -11.27
C LEU A 363 -18.48 2.24 -11.18
N ILE A 364 -19.21 2.00 -12.27
CA ILE A 364 -20.68 2.11 -12.27
C ILE A 364 -21.31 0.83 -12.84
N GLY A 365 -22.56 0.57 -12.42
CA GLY A 365 -23.41 -0.44 -13.04
C GLY A 365 -22.93 -1.87 -12.89
N ILE A 366 -22.20 -2.21 -11.83
CA ILE A 366 -21.69 -3.57 -11.62
C ILE A 366 -22.88 -4.53 -11.41
N GLN A 367 -23.11 -5.41 -12.39
CA GLN A 367 -24.19 -6.40 -12.35
C GLN A 367 -24.03 -7.38 -11.17
N PRO A 368 -25.15 -7.89 -10.58
CA PRO A 368 -25.10 -8.80 -9.42
C PRO A 368 -24.19 -10.01 -9.62
N SER A 369 -24.18 -10.57 -10.84
CA SER A 369 -23.31 -11.69 -11.19
C SER A 369 -21.83 -11.33 -11.15
N THR A 370 -21.45 -10.16 -11.61
CA THR A 370 -20.08 -9.66 -11.61
C THR A 370 -19.69 -9.17 -10.21
N ARG A 371 -20.58 -8.48 -9.50
CA ARG A 371 -20.41 -8.03 -8.12
C ARG A 371 -20.05 -9.19 -7.19
N ARG A 372 -20.72 -10.34 -7.36
CA ARG A 372 -20.41 -11.55 -6.57
C ARG A 372 -18.95 -12.00 -6.72
N PHE A 373 -18.35 -11.88 -7.91
CA PHE A 373 -16.95 -12.23 -8.11
C PHE A 373 -15.99 -11.17 -7.52
N PHE A 374 -16.33 -9.89 -7.63
CA PHE A 374 -15.61 -8.81 -6.93
C PHE A 374 -15.59 -9.03 -5.40
N GLU A 375 -16.70 -9.47 -4.82
CA GLU A 375 -16.81 -9.78 -3.38
C GLU A 375 -15.98 -11.01 -2.99
N LEU A 376 -16.15 -12.12 -3.72
CA LEU A 376 -15.41 -13.37 -3.45
C LEU A 376 -13.91 -13.21 -3.63
N SER A 377 -13.50 -12.41 -4.61
CA SER A 377 -12.09 -12.07 -4.84
C SER A 377 -11.59 -10.94 -3.93
N ARG A 378 -12.46 -10.34 -3.11
CA ARG A 378 -12.21 -9.15 -2.27
C ARG A 378 -11.70 -7.93 -3.03
N THR A 379 -11.95 -7.89 -4.32
CA THR A 379 -11.54 -6.76 -5.16
C THR A 379 -12.46 -5.56 -4.95
N ILE A 380 -13.71 -5.78 -4.55
CA ILE A 380 -14.66 -4.70 -4.25
C ILE A 380 -14.10 -3.72 -3.19
N ASP A 381 -13.37 -4.24 -2.21
CA ASP A 381 -12.77 -3.45 -1.14
C ASP A 381 -11.69 -2.47 -1.63
N VAL A 382 -11.14 -2.67 -2.84
CA VAL A 382 -10.18 -1.73 -3.46
C VAL A 382 -10.86 -0.41 -3.83
N PHE A 383 -12.14 -0.52 -4.23
CA PHE A 383 -12.91 0.60 -4.78
C PHE A 383 -13.94 1.18 -3.81
N LYS A 384 -13.98 0.75 -2.55
CA LYS A 384 -14.97 1.07 -1.50
C LYS A 384 -15.95 2.22 -1.81
N ASP A 385 -15.42 3.45 -1.82
CA ASP A 385 -16.19 4.68 -1.98
C ASP A 385 -16.28 5.14 -3.45
N ARG A 386 -15.89 4.28 -4.40
CA ARG A 386 -15.80 4.55 -5.84
C ARG A 386 -16.66 3.60 -6.68
N VAL A 387 -17.63 2.93 -6.08
CA VAL A 387 -18.57 2.04 -6.74
C VAL A 387 -19.98 2.61 -6.60
N PHE A 388 -20.61 2.90 -7.73
CA PHE A 388 -21.92 3.53 -7.80
C PHE A 388 -22.88 2.69 -8.63
N ASP A 389 -24.18 2.81 -8.39
CA ASP A 389 -25.17 2.04 -9.13
C ASP A 389 -25.39 2.61 -10.55
N ASN A 390 -25.24 3.93 -10.72
CA ASN A 390 -25.44 4.61 -11.98
C ASN A 390 -24.48 5.80 -12.18
N LEU A 391 -24.51 6.37 -13.39
CA LEU A 391 -23.66 7.48 -13.79
C LEU A 391 -23.95 8.76 -12.99
N GLU A 392 -25.21 9.02 -12.70
CA GLU A 392 -25.65 10.24 -12.00
C GLU A 392 -25.05 10.31 -10.59
N GLU A 393 -25.07 9.19 -9.85
CA GLU A 393 -24.44 9.09 -8.53
C GLU A 393 -22.93 9.30 -8.57
N ALA A 394 -22.24 8.69 -9.56
CA ALA A 394 -20.81 8.86 -9.73
C ALA A 394 -20.43 10.31 -10.04
N VAL A 395 -21.17 10.96 -10.95
CA VAL A 395 -20.96 12.37 -11.30
C VAL A 395 -21.26 13.29 -10.12
N ALA A 396 -22.35 13.04 -9.39
CA ALA A 396 -22.69 13.82 -8.18
C ALA A 396 -21.57 13.69 -7.11
N HIS A 397 -21.00 12.49 -6.93
CA HIS A 397 -19.87 12.27 -6.03
C HIS A 397 -18.62 13.03 -6.46
N ILE A 398 -18.26 12.97 -7.74
CA ILE A 398 -17.11 13.70 -8.32
C ILE A 398 -17.30 15.21 -8.15
N ALA A 399 -18.50 15.73 -8.45
CA ALA A 399 -18.83 17.14 -8.29
C ALA A 399 -18.69 17.60 -6.82
N LYS A 400 -19.19 16.78 -5.89
CA LYS A 400 -19.05 17.04 -4.44
C LYS A 400 -17.59 17.03 -4.00
N GLU A 401 -16.76 16.15 -4.54
CA GLU A 401 -15.32 16.14 -4.25
C GLU A 401 -14.60 17.36 -4.83
N ALA A 402 -14.98 17.77 -6.05
CA ALA A 402 -14.41 18.96 -6.69
C ALA A 402 -14.77 20.27 -5.95
N GLN A 403 -15.89 20.29 -5.23
CA GLN A 403 -16.35 21.44 -4.43
C GLN A 403 -15.74 21.46 -3.02
N LYS A 404 -14.98 20.45 -2.59
CA LYS A 404 -14.32 20.47 -1.29
C LYS A 404 -13.29 21.60 -1.26
N PRO A 405 -13.39 22.52 -0.28
CA PRO A 405 -12.44 23.61 -0.18
C PRO A 405 -11.01 23.05 0.06
N PRO A 406 -10.00 23.61 -0.60
CA PRO A 406 -8.61 23.22 -0.36
C PRO A 406 -8.24 23.47 1.09
N PHE A 407 -7.29 22.71 1.61
CA PHE A 407 -6.75 22.96 2.93
C PHE A 407 -5.88 24.22 2.92
N TYR A 408 -6.11 25.08 3.90
CA TYR A 408 -5.24 26.19 4.23
C TYR A 408 -5.28 26.48 5.73
N TYR A 409 -4.31 27.21 6.23
CA TYR A 409 -4.31 27.68 7.59
C TYR A 409 -4.11 29.20 7.68
N ILE A 410 -4.63 29.79 8.74
CA ILE A 410 -4.51 31.22 9.05
C ILE A 410 -3.79 31.33 10.39
N GLU A 411 -2.65 32.01 10.41
CA GLU A 411 -2.01 32.42 11.65
C GLU A 411 -2.77 33.61 12.24
N VAL A 412 -3.19 33.49 13.49
CA VAL A 412 -3.78 34.58 14.22
C VAL A 412 -2.74 35.10 15.24
N PRO A 413 -2.17 36.29 15.02
CA PRO A 413 -1.12 36.82 15.88
C PRO A 413 -1.58 36.98 17.33
N ARG A 414 -0.78 36.48 18.27
CA ARG A 414 -1.02 36.57 19.72
C ARG A 414 0.28 36.92 20.46
N ARG A 415 0.17 37.45 21.70
CA ARG A 415 1.33 37.94 22.45
C ARG A 415 2.19 36.83 23.06
N SER A 416 1.56 35.76 23.59
CA SER A 416 2.24 34.71 24.37
C SER A 416 2.19 33.33 23.75
N ASP A 417 1.24 33.09 22.86
CA ASP A 417 0.97 31.82 22.19
C ASP A 417 0.78 32.02 20.67
N VAL A 418 0.58 30.96 19.93
CA VAL A 418 0.23 31.03 18.51
C VAL A 418 -1.11 30.32 18.30
N MET A 419 -2.03 30.96 17.57
CA MET A 419 -3.25 30.31 17.16
C MET A 419 -3.22 30.08 15.64
N LEU A 420 -3.41 28.81 15.25
CA LEU A 420 -3.60 28.41 13.85
C LEU A 420 -5.05 27.99 13.64
N ARG A 421 -5.75 28.68 12.76
CA ARG A 421 -7.07 28.27 12.30
C ARG A 421 -6.91 27.38 11.07
N LEU A 422 -7.32 26.13 11.17
CA LEU A 422 -7.26 25.16 10.09
C LEU A 422 -8.60 25.15 9.36
N CYS A 423 -8.56 25.24 8.03
CA CYS A 423 -9.72 25.39 7.18
C CYS A 423 -9.71 24.39 6.02
N GLY A 424 -10.88 23.97 5.56
CA GLY A 424 -11.05 23.15 4.39
C GLY A 424 -10.92 21.65 4.64
N THR A 425 -10.33 20.92 3.72
CA THR A 425 -10.25 19.46 3.73
C THR A 425 -8.80 19.00 3.82
N LEU A 426 -8.49 18.15 4.79
CA LEU A 426 -7.14 17.61 5.01
C LEU A 426 -7.12 16.12 4.62
N ASP A 427 -6.92 15.86 3.35
CA ASP A 427 -6.88 14.52 2.74
C ASP A 427 -5.52 14.23 2.09
N ALA A 428 -5.38 13.04 1.49
CA ALA A 428 -4.16 12.60 0.85
C ALA A 428 -3.67 13.54 -0.27
N ALA A 429 -4.58 14.19 -0.99
CA ALA A 429 -4.24 15.12 -2.07
C ALA A 429 -3.64 16.42 -1.52
N GLN A 430 -4.26 16.97 -0.48
CA GLN A 430 -3.82 18.18 0.18
C GLN A 430 -2.50 17.96 0.96
N MET A 431 -2.39 16.81 1.66
CA MET A 431 -1.19 16.44 2.40
C MET A 431 0.07 16.35 1.54
N LYS A 432 -0.08 16.02 0.26
CA LYS A 432 1.05 15.92 -0.69
C LYS A 432 1.68 17.28 -1.01
N ASN A 433 0.87 18.32 -1.04
CA ASN A 433 1.29 19.68 -1.39
C ASN A 433 1.52 20.56 -0.15
N LEU A 434 1.22 20.03 1.05
CA LEU A 434 1.35 20.78 2.29
C LEU A 434 2.78 20.71 2.81
N ASP A 435 3.41 21.87 2.89
CA ASP A 435 4.68 22.04 3.62
C ASP A 435 4.41 22.06 5.13
N ILE A 436 4.50 20.87 5.74
CA ILE A 436 4.24 20.73 7.18
C ILE A 436 5.34 21.42 8.00
N ASP A 437 6.56 21.45 7.51
CA ASP A 437 7.67 22.09 8.24
C ASP A 437 7.47 23.61 8.30
N ALA A 438 6.88 24.21 7.26
CA ALA A 438 6.44 25.61 7.32
C ALA A 438 5.38 25.82 8.42
N VAL A 439 4.39 24.93 8.55
CA VAL A 439 3.39 25.01 9.64
C VAL A 439 4.03 24.87 11.01
N LEU A 440 4.96 23.92 11.17
CA LEU A 440 5.67 23.71 12.43
C LEU A 440 6.56 24.91 12.80
N SER A 441 7.16 25.58 11.80
CA SER A 441 7.97 26.80 12.03
C SER A 441 7.12 27.98 12.55
N VAL A 442 5.85 28.07 12.14
CA VAL A 442 4.91 29.07 12.65
C VAL A 442 4.59 28.81 14.13
N ILE A 443 4.42 27.55 14.53
CA ILE A 443 4.24 27.20 15.96
C ILE A 443 5.49 27.58 16.74
N GLY A 444 6.69 27.29 16.23
CA GLY A 444 7.97 27.63 16.84
C GLY A 444 8.08 27.15 18.28
N ASP A 445 8.71 27.93 19.13
CA ASP A 445 8.90 27.65 20.56
C ASP A 445 7.79 28.25 21.45
N ARG A 446 6.55 28.32 20.92
CA ARG A 446 5.39 28.86 21.61
C ARG A 446 4.35 27.77 21.89
N ASP A 447 3.52 28.01 22.89
CA ASP A 447 2.32 27.19 23.08
C ASP A 447 1.34 27.41 21.92
N GLY A 448 0.68 26.31 21.46
CA GLY A 448 -0.16 26.30 20.27
C GLY A 448 -1.65 26.15 20.58
N LEU A 449 -2.48 26.95 19.92
CA LEU A 449 -3.94 26.80 19.84
C LEU A 449 -4.30 26.41 18.41
N LEU A 450 -5.01 25.31 18.23
CA LEU A 450 -5.50 24.88 16.92
C LEU A 450 -7.03 25.00 16.89
N ASP A 451 -7.52 25.97 16.10
CA ASP A 451 -8.93 26.17 15.83
C ASP A 451 -9.36 25.33 14.63
N LEU A 452 -10.16 24.30 14.87
CA LEU A 452 -10.65 23.35 13.85
C LEU A 452 -12.09 23.61 13.44
N LYS A 453 -12.67 24.76 13.79
CA LYS A 453 -14.07 25.08 13.49
C LYS A 453 -14.39 25.03 12.00
N ASN A 454 -13.42 25.40 11.16
CA ASN A 454 -13.56 25.46 9.71
C ASN A 454 -12.86 24.31 8.99
N LEU A 455 -12.45 23.27 9.73
CA LEU A 455 -11.88 22.06 9.17
C LEU A 455 -13.00 21.06 8.90
N ASP A 456 -13.35 20.89 7.60
CA ASP A 456 -14.55 20.18 7.20
C ASP A 456 -14.33 18.66 7.17
N PHE A 457 -13.11 18.20 6.87
CA PHE A 457 -12.82 16.78 6.73
C PHE A 457 -11.35 16.47 7.00
N VAL A 458 -11.10 15.29 7.60
CA VAL A 458 -9.76 14.72 7.80
C VAL A 458 -9.81 13.23 7.50
N ASP A 459 -8.95 12.75 6.60
CA ASP A 459 -8.77 11.32 6.35
C ASP A 459 -7.56 10.73 7.10
N SER A 460 -7.24 9.45 6.84
CA SER A 460 -6.07 8.79 7.44
C SER A 460 -4.74 9.45 7.10
N SER A 461 -4.64 10.12 5.95
CA SER A 461 -3.44 10.87 5.55
C SER A 461 -3.34 12.19 6.31
N GLY A 462 -4.48 12.88 6.51
CA GLY A 462 -4.57 14.10 7.32
C GLY A 462 -4.25 13.86 8.80
N ILE A 463 -4.47 12.65 9.31
CA ILE A 463 -4.05 12.27 10.67
C ILE A 463 -2.54 12.43 10.86
N VAL A 464 -1.74 12.15 9.83
CA VAL A 464 -0.28 12.30 9.88
C VAL A 464 0.15 13.75 10.19
N PHE A 465 -0.60 14.73 9.71
CA PHE A 465 -0.38 16.15 10.02
C PHE A 465 -0.47 16.40 11.53
N PHE A 466 -1.55 15.94 12.17
CA PHE A 466 -1.73 16.10 13.61
C PHE A 466 -0.66 15.34 14.41
N LEU A 467 -0.29 14.14 14.00
CA LEU A 467 0.78 13.38 14.65
C LEU A 467 2.13 14.10 14.57
N LYS A 468 2.44 14.77 13.46
CA LYS A 468 3.67 15.56 13.32
C LYS A 468 3.64 16.78 14.24
N ILE A 469 2.51 17.48 14.33
CA ILE A 469 2.35 18.60 15.29
C ILE A 469 2.55 18.09 16.72
N GLN A 470 1.91 17.00 17.10
CA GLN A 470 2.05 16.45 18.46
C GLN A 470 3.51 16.10 18.78
N LYS A 471 4.20 15.45 17.84
CA LYS A 471 5.62 15.10 18.01
C LYS A 471 6.50 16.34 18.16
N TYR A 472 6.22 17.38 17.39
CA TYR A 472 6.95 18.66 17.46
C TYR A 472 6.76 19.33 18.80
N VAL A 473 5.52 19.47 19.27
CA VAL A 473 5.13 20.07 20.54
C VAL A 473 5.76 19.31 21.73
N GLN A 474 5.76 17.97 21.69
CA GLN A 474 6.44 17.16 22.70
C GLN A 474 7.96 17.38 22.71
N LYS A 475 8.59 17.54 21.54
CA LYS A 475 10.03 17.78 21.42
C LYS A 475 10.43 19.15 21.98
N THR A 476 9.58 20.15 21.79
CA THR A 476 9.83 21.53 22.26
C THR A 476 9.36 21.75 23.70
N ALA A 477 8.81 20.72 24.36
CA ALA A 477 8.21 20.80 25.70
C ALA A 477 7.15 21.92 25.80
N ARG A 478 6.33 22.10 24.74
CA ARG A 478 5.25 23.09 24.68
C ARG A 478 3.89 22.43 24.75
N ASN A 479 2.86 23.21 24.96
CA ASN A 479 1.49 22.76 25.01
C ASN A 479 0.79 23.02 23.66
N CYS A 480 -0.09 22.12 23.24
CA CYS A 480 -0.94 22.31 22.09
C CYS A 480 -2.36 21.88 22.43
N VAL A 481 -3.31 22.81 22.28
CA VAL A 481 -4.73 22.58 22.60
C VAL A 481 -5.56 22.77 21.36
N LEU A 482 -6.43 21.81 21.09
CA LEU A 482 -7.38 21.81 19.97
C LEU A 482 -8.76 22.23 20.47
N PHE A 483 -9.50 22.99 19.66
CA PHE A 483 -10.89 23.34 19.94
C PHE A 483 -11.70 23.50 18.65
N GLY A 484 -13.02 23.54 18.76
CA GLY A 484 -13.90 23.77 17.62
C GLY A 484 -14.05 22.58 16.67
N LEU A 485 -13.78 21.34 17.09
CA LEU A 485 -13.89 20.15 16.24
C LEU A 485 -15.32 19.91 15.79
N GLN A 486 -15.55 19.81 14.50
CA GLN A 486 -16.81 19.34 13.91
C GLN A 486 -17.01 17.83 14.21
N ASP A 487 -18.26 17.34 14.14
CA ASP A 487 -18.61 15.97 14.56
C ASP A 487 -17.87 14.88 13.76
N ASN A 488 -17.75 15.04 12.45
CA ASN A 488 -17.01 14.13 11.58
C ASN A 488 -15.51 14.10 11.90
N VAL A 489 -14.89 15.25 12.14
CA VAL A 489 -13.49 15.36 12.55
C VAL A 489 -13.30 14.75 13.94
N ARG A 490 -14.22 15.05 14.87
CA ARG A 490 -14.22 14.46 16.22
C ARG A 490 -14.36 12.94 16.20
N GLN A 491 -15.19 12.39 15.33
CA GLN A 491 -15.33 10.95 15.15
C GLN A 491 -14.02 10.33 14.65
N MET A 492 -13.36 10.97 13.67
CA MET A 492 -12.06 10.50 13.17
C MET A 492 -10.99 10.51 14.27
N PHE A 493 -10.93 11.55 15.09
CA PHE A 493 -10.02 11.63 16.23
C PHE A 493 -10.26 10.51 17.25
N ARG A 494 -11.52 10.14 17.52
CA ARG A 494 -11.87 9.02 18.41
C ARG A 494 -11.45 7.66 17.82
N ILE A 495 -11.72 7.42 16.53
CA ILE A 495 -11.36 6.17 15.84
C ILE A 495 -9.84 5.98 15.85
N THR A 496 -9.08 7.04 15.63
CA THR A 496 -7.61 7.02 15.57
C THR A 496 -6.94 7.24 16.93
N LYS A 497 -7.72 7.44 17.98
CA LYS A 497 -7.26 7.72 19.36
C LYS A 497 -6.42 9.00 19.49
N LEU A 498 -6.53 9.93 18.57
CA LEU A 498 -5.90 11.26 18.66
C LEU A 498 -6.47 12.09 19.82
N ASP A 499 -7.70 11.84 20.20
CA ASP A 499 -8.36 12.44 21.37
C ASP A 499 -7.65 12.12 22.69
N ARG A 500 -6.77 11.11 22.72
CA ARG A 500 -5.92 10.76 23.86
C ARG A 500 -4.54 11.43 23.80
N LEU A 501 -4.14 11.88 22.62
CA LEU A 501 -2.83 12.47 22.39
C LEU A 501 -2.86 14.00 22.51
N PHE A 502 -4.01 14.60 22.20
CA PHE A 502 -4.21 16.04 22.27
C PHE A 502 -5.17 16.44 23.39
N ARG A 503 -4.93 17.57 24.00
CA ARG A 503 -5.95 18.24 24.80
C ARG A 503 -6.98 18.87 23.87
N ILE A 504 -8.23 18.43 23.99
CA ILE A 504 -9.35 18.97 23.22
C ILE A 504 -10.24 19.76 24.19
N SER A 505 -10.43 21.03 23.91
CA SER A 505 -11.29 21.92 24.69
C SER A 505 -12.65 22.13 23.97
N ALA A 506 -13.68 22.46 24.73
CA ALA A 506 -15.00 22.71 24.18
C ALA A 506 -15.02 23.96 23.30
N ASP A 507 -14.33 24.99 23.74
CA ASP A 507 -14.26 26.33 23.11
C ASP A 507 -12.89 26.99 23.32
N MET A 508 -12.72 28.13 22.68
CA MET A 508 -11.51 28.93 22.72
C MET A 508 -11.17 29.38 24.14
N MET A 509 -12.16 29.86 24.91
CA MET A 509 -11.93 30.34 26.26
C MET A 509 -11.42 29.25 27.21
N SER A 510 -11.93 28.05 27.06
CA SER A 510 -11.48 26.88 27.82
C SER A 510 -10.08 26.43 27.44
N ALA A 511 -9.73 26.57 26.15
CA ALA A 511 -8.38 26.27 25.65
C ALA A 511 -7.35 27.27 26.17
N GLU A 512 -7.66 28.56 26.17
CA GLU A 512 -6.81 29.63 26.71
C GLU A 512 -6.56 29.49 28.20
N ARG A 513 -7.61 29.27 29.00
CA ARG A 513 -7.48 29.03 30.45
C ARG A 513 -6.54 27.85 30.77
N TYR A 514 -6.62 26.81 29.95
CA TYR A 514 -5.71 25.67 30.14
C TYR A 514 -4.26 26.06 29.92
N LEU A 515 -3.93 26.80 28.84
CA LEU A 515 -2.56 27.23 28.56
C LEU A 515 -2.03 28.20 29.65
N GLU A 516 -2.88 29.12 30.14
CA GLU A 516 -2.53 30.01 31.25
C GLU A 516 -2.21 29.26 32.55
N GLN A 517 -2.96 28.20 32.84
CA GLN A 517 -2.73 27.33 34.01
C GLN A 517 -1.47 26.49 33.85
N ALA A 518 -1.22 25.93 32.67
CA ALA A 518 -0.02 25.15 32.36
C ALA A 518 1.25 26.01 32.48
N GLY A 519 1.24 27.24 31.94
CA GLY A 519 2.35 28.16 32.04
C GLY A 519 2.64 28.70 33.47
N ARG A 520 1.67 28.66 34.38
CA ARG A 520 1.87 29.02 35.80
C ARG A 520 2.55 27.89 36.59
N ASN A 521 2.35 26.64 36.20
CA ASN A 521 2.94 25.47 36.88
C ASN A 521 4.41 25.22 36.48
N GLU A 522 4.92 25.88 35.43
CA GLU A 522 6.31 25.76 34.96
C GLU A 522 7.24 26.84 35.53
N LYS A 523 6.78 27.79 36.39
CA LYS A 523 7.70 28.71 37.08
C LYS A 523 8.34 27.98 38.24
N PRO A 524 9.67 27.75 38.25
CA PRO A 524 10.35 27.27 39.43
C PRO A 524 10.17 28.35 40.54
N VAL A 525 9.80 27.91 41.72
CA VAL A 525 9.89 28.70 42.95
C VAL A 525 11.36 29.09 43.10
N ALA A 526 11.65 30.38 43.03
CA ALA A 526 12.94 30.97 43.15
C ALA A 526 13.57 30.70 44.51
#